data_add24cefcd711b173a4afc0d121a386a
#
_entry.id   add24cefcd711b173a4afc0d121a386a
#
_cell.length_a   1.000
_cell.length_b   1.000
_cell.length_c   1.000
_cell.angle_alpha   90.00
_cell.angle_beta   90.00
_cell.angle_gamma   90.00
#
_symmetry.space_group_name_H-M   'P 1'
#
loop_
_entity.id
_entity.type
_entity.pdbx_description
1 polymer ?
#
loop_
_entity_poly.entity_id
_entity_poly.type
_entity_poly.pdbx_seq_one_letter_code
_entity_poly.pdbx_strand_id
1 'polypeptide(L)'
;MENEKNQNQPIPFKKSSSWKKMMGKKWAFPAIYIGTAAIILAFVMWYQGNVISTVSELTNPQDGVVVTNPEGNPTPGTDTQGDDAVPVAGSVEPLAWPVGAGVQYDQVMSFFDEKATAEEQQKALIKYNNSYFPHTGIDLKAVDGKSFDVVAALAGKVTKVENDPLVGRVVEVEHADKMVSVYQSLENIIVKPGDEVTQGQVLGSAGRSEYEKDAGVHLHFEVRVDGKAVNPEQYLLQPEAKNQ
;
A
#
# COMPACT_ATOMS: atom_id res chain seq x y z
N MET A 1 80.40 -12.67 -27.87
CA MET A 1 79.06 -12.33 -28.28
C MET A 1 78.16 -12.80 -27.18
N GLU A 2 77.74 -11.86 -26.31
CA GLU A 2 77.08 -12.09 -25.03
C GLU A 2 75.59 -12.31 -25.17
N ASN A 3 75.14 -13.32 -24.42
CA ASN A 3 73.73 -13.63 -24.27
C ASN A 3 73.09 -12.71 -23.24
N GLU A 4 72.26 -11.76 -23.65
CA GLU A 4 71.36 -11.04 -22.75
C GLU A 4 70.14 -11.90 -22.38
N LYS A 5 70.12 -12.43 -21.17
CA LYS A 5 68.95 -13.04 -20.57
C LYS A 5 68.02 -11.95 -20.09
N ASN A 6 66.91 -11.84 -20.82
CA ASN A 6 65.74 -11.05 -20.44
C ASN A 6 65.09 -11.62 -19.16
N GLN A 7 65.23 -10.90 -18.03
CA GLN A 7 64.60 -11.23 -16.74
C GLN A 7 63.32 -10.35 -16.56
N ASN A 8 62.24 -10.83 -17.11
CA ASN A 8 60.90 -10.34 -16.69
C ASN A 8 60.12 -11.47 -16.04
N GLN A 9 60.39 -11.70 -14.74
CA GLN A 9 59.55 -12.54 -13.94
C GLN A 9 58.53 -11.67 -13.17
N PRO A 10 57.21 -11.97 -13.22
CA PRO A 10 56.22 -11.24 -12.47
C PRO A 10 56.35 -11.56 -10.96
N ILE A 11 56.38 -10.52 -10.14
CA ILE A 11 56.46 -10.63 -8.68
C ILE A 11 55.13 -11.19 -8.15
N PRO A 12 55.10 -12.32 -7.40
CA PRO A 12 53.86 -12.85 -6.86
C PRO A 12 53.36 -11.99 -5.68
N PHE A 13 52.19 -11.36 -5.85
CA PHE A 13 51.51 -10.67 -4.76
C PHE A 13 51.06 -11.70 -3.71
N LYS A 14 51.66 -11.70 -2.56
CA LYS A 14 51.31 -12.50 -1.41
C LYS A 14 50.04 -11.93 -0.75
N LYS A 15 48.87 -12.36 -1.19
CA LYS A 15 47.60 -12.00 -0.60
C LYS A 15 47.43 -12.70 0.75
N SER A 16 47.69 -11.99 1.84
CA SER A 16 47.52 -12.51 3.19
C SER A 16 46.01 -12.62 3.52
N SER A 17 45.45 -13.81 3.30
CA SER A 17 44.07 -14.13 3.70
C SER A 17 44.02 -14.55 5.17
N SER A 18 44.09 -13.61 6.10
CA SER A 18 43.88 -13.87 7.53
C SER A 18 42.42 -14.25 7.83
N TRP A 19 41.50 -13.92 6.97
CA TRP A 19 40.07 -14.21 7.12
C TRP A 19 39.73 -15.69 7.00
N LYS A 20 40.45 -16.45 6.16
CA LYS A 20 40.23 -17.91 6.04
C LYS A 20 40.65 -18.70 7.28
N LYS A 21 41.56 -18.19 8.12
CA LYS A 21 41.98 -18.82 9.38
C LYS A 21 40.93 -18.61 10.51
N MET A 22 40.11 -17.58 10.43
CA MET A 22 39.09 -17.26 11.42
C MET A 22 37.79 -18.04 11.19
N MET A 23 37.44 -18.33 9.93
CA MET A 23 36.26 -19.11 9.58
C MET A 23 36.40 -20.63 9.77
N GLY A 24 37.61 -21.15 9.97
CA GLY A 24 37.87 -22.59 10.17
C GLY A 24 37.61 -23.12 11.58
N LYS A 25 37.30 -22.25 12.53
CA LYS A 25 36.99 -22.68 13.89
C LYS A 25 35.52 -22.96 14.05
N LYS A 26 35.13 -24.14 14.49
CA LYS A 26 33.74 -24.58 14.73
C LYS A 26 32.91 -23.61 15.60
N TRP A 27 33.54 -22.67 16.26
CA TRP A 27 32.96 -21.64 17.14
C TRP A 27 32.67 -20.31 16.41
N ALA A 28 33.17 -20.12 15.19
CA ALA A 28 32.99 -18.85 14.43
C ALA A 28 31.52 -18.65 14.02
N PHE A 29 30.83 -19.70 13.62
CA PHE A 29 29.43 -19.60 13.19
C PHE A 29 28.47 -19.21 14.33
N PRO A 30 28.53 -19.83 15.54
CA PRO A 30 27.70 -19.37 16.66
C PRO A 30 28.01 -17.92 17.08
N ALA A 31 29.26 -17.51 17.08
CA ALA A 31 29.65 -16.14 17.44
C ALA A 31 29.16 -15.09 16.44
N ILE A 32 29.20 -15.40 15.15
CA ILE A 32 28.66 -14.52 14.10
C ILE A 32 27.14 -14.41 14.24
N TYR A 33 26.45 -15.52 14.47
CA TYR A 33 25.00 -15.54 14.66
C TYR A 33 24.56 -14.69 15.86
N ILE A 34 25.22 -14.85 17.02
CA ILE A 34 24.92 -14.05 18.23
C ILE A 34 25.22 -12.57 17.98
N GLY A 35 26.33 -12.25 17.29
CA GLY A 35 26.71 -10.89 16.97
C GLY A 35 25.70 -10.20 16.03
N THR A 36 25.23 -10.90 15.01
CA THR A 36 24.22 -10.35 14.09
C THR A 36 22.85 -10.18 14.76
N ALA A 37 22.44 -11.13 15.61
CA ALA A 37 21.21 -11.03 16.40
C ALA A 37 21.23 -9.82 17.35
N ALA A 38 22.36 -9.58 18.03
CA ALA A 38 22.53 -8.43 18.92
C ALA A 38 22.46 -7.08 18.16
N ILE A 39 23.04 -6.99 16.96
CA ILE A 39 22.99 -5.79 16.12
C ILE A 39 21.55 -5.52 15.64
N ILE A 40 20.82 -6.57 15.23
CA ILE A 40 19.41 -6.44 14.82
C ILE A 40 18.55 -5.97 15.99
N LEU A 41 18.73 -6.55 17.19
CA LEU A 41 18.00 -6.12 18.39
C LEU A 41 18.31 -4.67 18.78
N ALA A 42 19.59 -4.28 18.73
CA ALA A 42 19.97 -2.89 19.00
C ALA A 42 19.35 -1.91 17.99
N PHE A 43 19.30 -2.30 16.71
CA PHE A 43 18.68 -1.50 15.67
C PHE A 43 17.16 -1.38 15.86
N VAL A 44 16.49 -2.48 16.22
CA VAL A 44 15.05 -2.47 16.52
C VAL A 44 14.74 -1.63 17.76
N MET A 45 15.53 -1.74 18.83
CA MET A 45 15.35 -0.91 20.03
C MET A 45 15.62 0.58 19.75
N TRP A 46 16.62 0.91 18.93
CA TRP A 46 16.88 2.28 18.52
C TRP A 46 15.74 2.84 17.65
N TYR A 47 15.23 2.04 16.72
CA TYR A 47 14.12 2.42 15.85
C TYR A 47 12.83 2.62 16.65
N GLN A 48 12.49 1.71 17.57
CA GLN A 48 11.32 1.83 18.45
C GLN A 48 11.43 3.02 19.40
N GLY A 49 12.62 3.29 19.95
CA GLY A 49 12.86 4.44 20.84
C GLY A 49 12.66 5.77 20.13
N ASN A 50 12.98 5.85 18.84
CA ASN A 50 12.82 7.07 18.05
C ASN A 50 11.36 7.33 17.63
N VAL A 51 10.56 6.26 17.49
CA VAL A 51 9.12 6.36 17.15
C VAL A 51 8.30 6.75 18.40
N ILE A 52 8.66 6.25 19.58
CA ILE A 52 7.92 6.53 20.83
C ILE A 52 8.14 7.96 21.31
N SER A 53 9.31 8.58 21.07
CA SER A 53 9.56 9.97 21.48
C SER A 53 8.73 11.00 20.72
N THR A 54 8.27 10.67 19.50
CA THR A 54 7.42 11.57 18.70
C THR A 54 5.95 11.53 19.14
N VAL A 55 5.50 10.47 19.82
CA VAL A 55 4.11 10.33 20.28
C VAL A 55 3.91 10.93 21.67
N SER A 56 4.97 11.04 22.49
CA SER A 56 4.86 11.59 23.86
C SER A 56 4.72 13.10 23.92
N GLU A 57 4.99 13.83 22.84
CA GLU A 57 4.84 15.29 22.81
C GLU A 57 3.41 15.76 22.49
N LEU A 58 2.52 14.86 22.07
CA LEU A 58 1.13 15.19 21.72
C LEU A 58 0.11 14.92 22.83
N THR A 59 0.52 14.42 24.00
CA THR A 59 -0.39 14.15 25.11
C THR A 59 0.13 14.77 26.40
N ASN A 60 0.14 16.11 26.48
CA ASN A 60 0.22 16.81 27.76
C ASN A 60 -1.00 17.73 27.92
N PRO A 61 -2.03 17.31 28.68
CA PRO A 61 -3.20 18.14 28.95
C PRO A 61 -2.97 18.94 30.23
N GLN A 62 -2.12 19.96 30.20
CA GLN A 62 -2.07 21.01 31.24
C GLN A 62 -1.32 22.24 30.72
N ASP A 63 -2.07 23.15 30.07
CA ASP A 63 -1.86 24.57 30.22
C ASP A 63 -3.19 25.26 29.93
N GLY A 64 -3.89 25.53 31.01
CA GLY A 64 -5.07 26.40 31.04
C GLY A 64 -4.64 27.81 30.73
N VAL A 65 -4.95 28.30 29.54
CA VAL A 65 -4.88 29.74 29.23
C VAL A 65 -6.06 30.41 29.88
N VAL A 66 -5.83 31.04 31.01
CA VAL A 66 -6.75 32.02 31.61
C VAL A 66 -6.70 33.27 30.75
N VAL A 67 -7.70 33.49 29.93
CA VAL A 67 -7.93 34.79 29.29
C VAL A 67 -8.76 35.62 30.23
N THR A 68 -8.10 36.54 30.93
CA THR A 68 -8.74 37.62 31.66
C THR A 68 -9.14 38.73 30.70
N ASN A 69 -10.45 38.94 30.53
CA ASN A 69 -10.98 40.11 29.88
C ASN A 69 -11.27 41.20 30.94
N PRO A 70 -10.83 42.42 30.75
CA PRO A 70 -11.32 43.54 31.55
C PRO A 70 -12.48 44.26 30.84
N GLU A 71 -13.56 44.41 31.63
CA GLU A 71 -14.61 45.40 31.58
C GLU A 71 -15.58 45.49 30.38
N GLY A 72 -16.81 45.19 30.66
CA GLY A 72 -17.88 46.18 30.86
C GLY A 72 -19.03 46.12 29.86
N ASN A 73 -20.16 45.78 30.40
CA ASN A 73 -21.54 46.18 30.09
C ASN A 73 -22.43 45.22 29.25
N PRO A 74 -23.59 44.83 29.79
CA PRO A 74 -24.53 43.95 29.13
C PRO A 74 -25.50 44.74 28.23
N THR A 75 -25.68 44.24 27.03
CA THR A 75 -26.82 44.59 26.19
C THR A 75 -27.57 43.31 25.80
N PRO A 76 -28.91 43.28 25.98
CA PRO A 76 -29.67 42.07 25.75
C PRO A 76 -30.16 41.98 24.31
N GLY A 77 -30.17 40.76 23.79
CA GLY A 77 -31.06 40.37 22.73
C GLY A 77 -30.43 40.04 21.38
N THR A 78 -30.39 38.78 21.05
CA THR A 78 -31.15 38.19 19.94
C THR A 78 -30.75 36.73 19.87
N ASP A 79 -31.72 35.85 20.12
CA ASP A 79 -31.62 34.42 19.85
C ASP A 79 -31.26 34.18 18.40
N THR A 80 -30.05 33.68 18.16
CA THR A 80 -29.75 32.96 16.96
C THR A 80 -29.25 31.59 17.42
N GLN A 81 -30.11 30.61 17.22
CA GLN A 81 -29.87 29.20 17.37
C GLN A 81 -28.62 28.87 16.58
N GLY A 82 -27.50 28.79 17.24
CA GLY A 82 -26.27 28.23 16.68
C GLY A 82 -26.45 26.75 16.64
N ASP A 83 -26.55 26.18 15.43
CA ASP A 83 -26.36 24.78 15.22
C ASP A 83 -25.03 24.38 15.86
N ASP A 84 -25.11 23.58 16.91
CA ASP A 84 -24.00 22.83 17.44
C ASP A 84 -23.49 21.93 16.31
N ALA A 85 -22.51 22.42 15.58
CA ALA A 85 -21.72 21.59 14.67
C ALA A 85 -20.98 20.58 15.54
N VAL A 86 -21.60 19.43 15.76
CA VAL A 86 -20.93 18.23 16.24
C VAL A 86 -19.74 18.04 15.33
N PRO A 87 -18.49 17.91 15.83
CA PRO A 87 -17.37 17.55 14.96
C PRO A 87 -17.70 16.22 14.36
N VAL A 88 -18.07 16.21 13.09
CA VAL A 88 -18.23 14.99 12.31
C VAL A 88 -16.85 14.36 12.27
N ALA A 89 -16.66 13.29 13.03
CA ALA A 89 -15.53 12.40 12.88
C ALA A 89 -15.38 12.16 11.38
N GLY A 90 -14.21 12.51 10.82
CA GLY A 90 -13.98 12.67 9.39
C GLY A 90 -14.77 11.66 8.57
N SER A 91 -15.75 12.13 7.83
CA SER A 91 -16.47 11.33 6.86
C SER A 91 -15.47 11.00 5.77
N VAL A 92 -14.93 9.79 5.79
CA VAL A 92 -14.16 9.27 4.67
C VAL A 92 -15.10 9.34 3.47
N GLU A 93 -14.76 10.16 2.46
CA GLU A 93 -15.55 10.21 1.23
C GLU A 93 -15.61 8.80 0.66
N PRO A 94 -16.81 8.28 0.35
CA PRO A 94 -16.95 6.92 -0.15
C PRO A 94 -16.29 6.79 -1.52
N LEU A 95 -15.60 5.69 -1.74
CA LEU A 95 -14.96 5.39 -3.02
C LEU A 95 -16.01 5.06 -4.07
N ALA A 96 -15.89 5.63 -5.24
CA ALA A 96 -16.63 5.19 -6.41
C ALA A 96 -16.10 3.85 -6.92
N TRP A 97 -16.93 3.07 -7.61
CA TRP A 97 -16.48 1.88 -8.30
C TRP A 97 -15.45 2.26 -9.37
N PRO A 98 -14.30 1.56 -9.43
CA PRO A 98 -13.18 1.95 -10.30
C PRO A 98 -13.37 1.54 -11.78
N VAL A 99 -14.59 1.60 -12.27
CA VAL A 99 -15.01 1.18 -13.62
C VAL A 99 -15.58 2.37 -14.37
N GLY A 100 -15.16 2.53 -15.63
CA GLY A 100 -15.62 3.62 -16.49
C GLY A 100 -17.14 3.66 -16.67
N ALA A 101 -17.68 4.86 -16.87
CA ALA A 101 -19.12 5.07 -16.99
C ALA A 101 -19.72 4.25 -18.14
N GLY A 102 -20.88 3.62 -17.88
CA GLY A 102 -21.61 2.83 -18.87
C GLY A 102 -21.12 1.40 -19.10
N VAL A 103 -20.02 1.01 -18.47
CA VAL A 103 -19.54 -0.39 -18.50
C VAL A 103 -20.40 -1.23 -17.58
N GLN A 104 -20.94 -2.34 -18.10
CA GLN A 104 -21.56 -3.37 -17.29
C GLN A 104 -20.49 -4.36 -16.85
N TYR A 105 -20.39 -4.62 -15.56
CA TYR A 105 -19.37 -5.45 -14.96
C TYR A 105 -19.92 -6.35 -13.87
N ASP A 106 -19.23 -7.45 -13.63
CA ASP A 106 -19.45 -8.37 -12.52
C ASP A 106 -18.21 -8.38 -11.62
N GLN A 107 -18.41 -8.55 -10.32
CA GLN A 107 -17.36 -8.92 -9.40
C GLN A 107 -17.17 -10.43 -9.48
N VAL A 108 -16.01 -10.86 -9.98
CA VAL A 108 -15.73 -12.28 -10.24
C VAL A 108 -14.93 -12.94 -9.13
N MET A 109 -14.26 -12.14 -8.26
CA MET A 109 -13.60 -12.61 -7.05
C MET A 109 -13.72 -11.57 -5.94
N SER A 110 -14.01 -12.04 -4.72
CA SER A 110 -14.17 -11.21 -3.51
C SER A 110 -12.88 -11.17 -2.70
N PHE A 111 -12.78 -10.19 -1.80
CA PHE A 111 -11.73 -10.12 -0.79
C PHE A 111 -11.77 -11.34 0.14
N PHE A 112 -10.59 -11.87 0.51
CA PHE A 112 -10.48 -12.97 1.47
C PHE A 112 -10.70 -12.45 2.90
N ASP A 113 -11.81 -12.83 3.52
CA ASP A 113 -12.11 -12.50 4.91
C ASP A 113 -11.90 -13.75 5.80
N GLU A 114 -10.99 -13.64 6.77
CA GLU A 114 -10.73 -14.73 7.73
C GLU A 114 -11.95 -15.08 8.60
N LYS A 115 -12.93 -14.16 8.70
CA LYS A 115 -14.17 -14.34 9.47
C LYS A 115 -15.33 -14.91 8.66
N ALA A 116 -15.18 -14.99 7.34
CA ALA A 116 -16.18 -15.54 6.44
C ALA A 116 -16.30 -17.07 6.59
N THR A 117 -17.34 -17.64 6.00
CA THR A 117 -17.52 -19.10 5.97
C THR A 117 -16.42 -19.79 5.18
N ALA A 118 -16.14 -21.05 5.47
CA ALA A 118 -15.12 -21.82 4.75
C ALA A 118 -15.37 -21.88 3.23
N GLU A 119 -16.64 -21.86 2.81
CA GLU A 119 -17.03 -21.84 1.40
C GLU A 119 -16.70 -20.50 0.73
N GLU A 120 -16.96 -19.37 1.41
CA GLU A 120 -16.61 -18.03 0.92
C GLU A 120 -15.10 -17.85 0.88
N GLN A 121 -14.39 -18.29 1.92
CA GLN A 121 -12.93 -18.25 1.95
C GLN A 121 -12.33 -19.04 0.79
N GLN A 122 -12.88 -20.22 0.46
CA GLN A 122 -12.39 -21.03 -0.65
C GLN A 122 -12.56 -20.32 -2.00
N LYS A 123 -13.64 -19.56 -2.19
CA LYS A 123 -13.92 -18.78 -3.41
C LYS A 123 -13.03 -17.54 -3.54
N ALA A 124 -12.46 -17.05 -2.44
CA ALA A 124 -11.56 -15.92 -2.37
C ALA A 124 -10.07 -16.33 -2.31
N LEU A 125 -9.71 -17.49 -2.86
CA LEU A 125 -8.34 -17.97 -2.97
C LEU A 125 -7.87 -17.93 -4.41
N ILE A 126 -6.76 -17.23 -4.64
CA ILE A 126 -6.03 -17.25 -5.92
C ILE A 126 -5.22 -18.52 -6.00
N LYS A 127 -5.39 -19.27 -7.08
CA LYS A 127 -4.55 -20.44 -7.39
C LYS A 127 -3.43 -20.03 -8.33
N TYR A 128 -2.21 -20.03 -7.81
CA TYR A 128 -1.03 -19.80 -8.64
C TYR A 128 -0.04 -20.96 -8.49
N ASN A 129 0.32 -21.57 -9.61
CA ASN A 129 1.08 -22.84 -9.64
C ASN A 129 0.37 -23.92 -8.79
N ASN A 130 1.06 -24.46 -7.78
CA ASN A 130 0.53 -25.49 -6.87
C ASN A 130 0.15 -24.94 -5.49
N SER A 131 0.00 -23.64 -5.36
CA SER A 131 -0.28 -22.96 -4.10
C SER A 131 -1.54 -22.12 -4.17
N TYR A 132 -2.15 -21.89 -3.01
CA TYR A 132 -3.32 -21.03 -2.87
C TYR A 132 -2.94 -19.85 -1.99
N PHE A 133 -3.39 -18.66 -2.39
CA PHE A 133 -3.10 -17.41 -1.71
C PHE A 133 -4.39 -16.65 -1.42
N PRO A 134 -4.52 -16.01 -0.25
CA PRO A 134 -5.64 -15.13 0.04
C PRO A 134 -5.72 -13.98 -0.98
N HIS A 135 -6.92 -13.68 -1.47
CA HIS A 135 -7.17 -12.57 -2.36
C HIS A 135 -7.23 -11.26 -1.58
N THR A 136 -6.36 -10.30 -1.93
CA THR A 136 -6.17 -9.06 -1.17
C THR A 136 -7.02 -7.89 -1.66
N GLY A 137 -7.88 -8.12 -2.64
CA GLY A 137 -8.75 -7.12 -3.25
C GLY A 137 -10.08 -7.70 -3.72
N ILE A 138 -10.64 -7.08 -4.74
CA ILE A 138 -11.76 -7.59 -5.53
C ILE A 138 -11.38 -7.58 -6.99
N ASP A 139 -11.89 -8.56 -7.76
CA ASP A 139 -11.73 -8.59 -9.20
C ASP A 139 -13.00 -8.18 -9.92
N LEU A 140 -12.87 -7.22 -10.83
CA LEU A 140 -13.96 -6.68 -11.63
C LEU A 140 -13.71 -7.02 -13.11
N LYS A 141 -14.75 -7.53 -13.76
CA LYS A 141 -14.68 -7.94 -15.16
C LYS A 141 -15.88 -7.42 -15.92
N ALA A 142 -15.65 -6.89 -17.12
CA ALA A 142 -16.76 -6.51 -18.00
C ALA A 142 -17.57 -7.73 -18.43
N VAL A 143 -18.90 -7.62 -18.46
CA VAL A 143 -19.81 -8.70 -18.84
C VAL A 143 -19.52 -9.26 -20.23
N ASP A 144 -19.07 -8.40 -21.17
CA ASP A 144 -18.69 -8.80 -22.53
C ASP A 144 -17.26 -9.36 -22.62
N GLY A 145 -16.53 -9.42 -21.50
CA GLY A 145 -15.18 -9.95 -21.38
C GLY A 145 -14.09 -9.12 -22.04
N LYS A 146 -14.40 -7.89 -22.49
CA LYS A 146 -13.43 -6.98 -23.10
C LYS A 146 -12.74 -6.10 -22.07
N SER A 147 -11.68 -5.44 -22.50
CA SER A 147 -11.02 -4.38 -21.76
C SER A 147 -11.97 -3.18 -21.60
N PHE A 148 -11.85 -2.50 -20.48
CA PHE A 148 -12.68 -1.33 -20.13
C PHE A 148 -11.82 -0.28 -19.44
N ASP A 149 -12.28 0.97 -19.43
CA ASP A 149 -11.59 2.06 -18.76
C ASP A 149 -11.63 1.85 -17.24
N VAL A 150 -10.45 1.92 -16.63
CA VAL A 150 -10.27 1.91 -15.18
C VAL A 150 -10.10 3.35 -14.71
N VAL A 151 -10.91 3.74 -13.72
CA VAL A 151 -10.97 5.11 -13.22
C VAL A 151 -10.56 5.19 -11.75
N ALA A 152 -10.08 6.35 -11.31
CA ALA A 152 -9.74 6.62 -9.94
C ALA A 152 -11.00 6.53 -9.04
N ALA A 153 -10.96 5.66 -8.04
CA ALA A 153 -12.05 5.45 -7.10
C ALA A 153 -12.30 6.66 -6.19
N LEU A 154 -11.26 7.47 -5.95
CA LEU A 154 -11.31 8.70 -5.15
C LEU A 154 -10.24 9.67 -5.66
N ALA A 155 -10.41 10.96 -5.39
CA ALA A 155 -9.38 11.97 -5.67
C ALA A 155 -8.11 11.69 -4.84
N GLY A 156 -6.94 11.90 -5.44
CA GLY A 156 -5.67 11.63 -4.77
C GLY A 156 -4.46 11.87 -5.65
N LYS A 157 -3.31 11.41 -5.18
CA LYS A 157 -2.03 11.53 -5.87
C LYS A 157 -1.51 10.17 -6.29
N VAL A 158 -1.14 10.04 -7.55
CA VAL A 158 -0.48 8.84 -8.07
C VAL A 158 0.91 8.74 -7.43
N THR A 159 1.13 7.72 -6.62
CA THR A 159 2.41 7.48 -5.94
C THR A 159 3.27 6.46 -6.68
N LYS A 160 2.63 5.53 -7.40
CA LYS A 160 3.33 4.45 -8.08
C LYS A 160 2.70 4.13 -9.44
N VAL A 161 3.55 3.92 -10.43
CA VAL A 161 3.20 3.28 -11.71
C VAL A 161 4.32 2.29 -12.01
N GLU A 162 4.01 1.00 -12.09
CA GLU A 162 4.97 -0.07 -12.25
C GLU A 162 4.46 -1.15 -13.22
N ASN A 163 5.39 -1.85 -13.86
CA ASN A 163 5.07 -3.05 -14.62
C ASN A 163 5.66 -4.26 -13.89
N ASP A 164 4.80 -4.97 -13.16
CA ASP A 164 5.17 -6.17 -12.42
C ASP A 164 4.93 -7.41 -13.30
N PRO A 165 5.88 -8.33 -13.40
CA PRO A 165 5.75 -9.51 -14.28
C PRO A 165 4.67 -10.49 -13.82
N LEU A 166 4.22 -10.42 -12.56
CA LEU A 166 3.26 -11.33 -11.97
C LEU A 166 1.84 -10.75 -11.96
N VAL A 167 1.68 -9.57 -11.36
CA VAL A 167 0.37 -8.91 -11.22
C VAL A 167 0.04 -7.93 -12.35
N GLY A 168 0.91 -7.81 -13.35
CA GLY A 168 0.71 -6.93 -14.48
C GLY A 168 1.10 -5.48 -14.18
N ARG A 169 0.53 -4.53 -14.91
CA ARG A 169 0.78 -3.11 -14.65
C ARG A 169 -0.04 -2.62 -13.47
N VAL A 170 0.59 -1.81 -12.63
CA VAL A 170 0.05 -1.34 -11.35
C VAL A 170 0.04 0.17 -11.31
N VAL A 171 -1.05 0.74 -10.80
CA VAL A 171 -1.15 2.14 -10.36
C VAL A 171 -1.54 2.16 -8.90
N GLU A 172 -0.84 2.96 -8.09
CA GLU A 172 -1.23 3.25 -6.72
C GLU A 172 -1.57 4.73 -6.59
N VAL A 173 -2.71 5.02 -5.97
CA VAL A 173 -3.18 6.39 -5.69
C VAL A 173 -3.31 6.54 -4.19
N GLU A 174 -2.58 7.49 -3.62
CA GLU A 174 -2.65 7.86 -2.21
C GLU A 174 -3.75 8.90 -2.00
N HIS A 175 -4.58 8.68 -1.00
CA HIS A 175 -5.67 9.52 -0.55
C HIS A 175 -5.39 10.10 0.83
N ALA A 176 -6.37 10.84 1.39
CA ALA A 176 -6.33 11.25 2.78
C ALA A 176 -6.32 10.04 3.74
N ASP A 177 -5.99 10.27 5.02
CA ASP A 177 -6.06 9.30 6.12
C ASP A 177 -5.24 8.01 5.88
N LYS A 178 -4.12 8.12 5.15
CA LYS A 178 -3.22 7.00 4.81
C LYS A 178 -3.91 5.87 4.06
N MET A 179 -4.95 6.19 3.36
CA MET A 179 -5.63 5.27 2.45
C MET A 179 -4.92 5.27 1.10
N VAL A 180 -4.75 4.09 0.53
CA VAL A 180 -4.18 3.89 -0.81
C VAL A 180 -5.11 2.97 -1.59
N SER A 181 -5.54 3.38 -2.78
CA SER A 181 -6.15 2.49 -3.74
C SER A 181 -5.13 1.94 -4.71
N VAL A 182 -5.18 0.64 -4.97
CA VAL A 182 -4.26 -0.08 -5.84
C VAL A 182 -5.03 -0.72 -6.99
N TYR A 183 -4.56 -0.45 -8.19
CA TYR A 183 -5.16 -0.94 -9.45
C TYR A 183 -4.13 -1.81 -10.13
N GLN A 184 -4.40 -3.11 -10.27
CA GLN A 184 -3.51 -4.08 -10.90
C GLN A 184 -4.16 -4.71 -12.14
N SER A 185 -3.40 -5.52 -12.84
CA SER A 185 -3.82 -6.14 -14.12
C SER A 185 -4.15 -5.12 -15.20
N LEU A 186 -3.51 -3.92 -15.15
CA LEU A 186 -3.78 -2.84 -16.08
C LEU A 186 -3.02 -2.97 -17.40
N GLU A 187 -3.55 -2.33 -18.42
CA GLU A 187 -2.86 -1.97 -19.67
C GLU A 187 -3.16 -0.52 -20.04
N ASN A 188 -2.40 0.03 -21.01
CA ASN A 188 -2.60 1.41 -21.52
C ASN A 188 -2.69 2.48 -20.41
N ILE A 189 -1.82 2.42 -19.38
CA ILE A 189 -1.77 3.43 -18.31
C ILE A 189 -1.44 4.79 -18.92
N ILE A 190 -2.23 5.82 -18.56
CA ILE A 190 -2.11 7.19 -19.07
C ILE A 190 -1.68 8.21 -18.01
N VAL A 191 -1.44 7.76 -16.79
CA VAL A 191 -0.98 8.58 -15.67
C VAL A 191 0.46 8.20 -15.29
N LYS A 192 1.14 9.07 -14.52
CA LYS A 192 2.49 8.87 -14.02
C LYS A 192 2.61 9.22 -12.56
N PRO A 193 3.65 8.74 -11.84
CA PRO A 193 3.89 9.13 -10.46
C PRO A 193 4.00 10.64 -10.30
N GLY A 194 3.32 11.18 -9.30
CA GLY A 194 3.22 12.60 -9.00
C GLY A 194 1.99 13.29 -9.56
N ASP A 195 1.25 12.69 -10.48
CA ASP A 195 0.02 13.27 -11.00
C ASP A 195 -1.07 13.31 -9.92
N GLU A 196 -1.81 14.43 -9.87
CA GLU A 196 -3.05 14.56 -9.10
C GLU A 196 -4.22 14.06 -9.96
N VAL A 197 -5.06 13.22 -9.38
CA VAL A 197 -6.24 12.66 -10.06
C VAL A 197 -7.51 12.99 -9.30
N THR A 198 -8.59 13.18 -10.03
CA THR A 198 -9.93 13.35 -9.47
C THR A 198 -10.70 12.03 -9.52
N GLN A 199 -11.70 11.87 -8.64
CA GLN A 199 -12.60 10.72 -8.70
C GLN A 199 -13.22 10.58 -10.08
N GLY A 200 -13.21 9.37 -10.65
CA GLY A 200 -13.73 9.09 -11.99
C GLY A 200 -12.77 9.40 -13.14
N GLN A 201 -11.58 9.94 -12.86
CA GLN A 201 -10.56 10.18 -13.89
C GLN A 201 -9.97 8.85 -14.37
N VAL A 202 -9.85 8.68 -15.69
CA VAL A 202 -9.26 7.48 -16.30
C VAL A 202 -7.78 7.37 -15.94
N LEU A 203 -7.38 6.21 -15.44
CA LEU A 203 -5.99 5.84 -15.10
C LEU A 203 -5.34 4.99 -16.18
N GLY A 204 -6.13 4.15 -16.83
CA GLY A 204 -5.72 3.19 -17.84
C GLY A 204 -6.88 2.30 -18.23
N SER A 205 -6.60 1.10 -18.71
CA SER A 205 -7.62 0.11 -19.03
C SER A 205 -7.35 -1.24 -18.35
N ALA A 206 -8.40 -2.03 -18.13
CA ALA A 206 -8.30 -3.37 -17.60
C ALA A 206 -7.55 -4.28 -18.58
N GLY A 207 -6.67 -5.12 -18.07
CA GLY A 207 -5.83 -6.00 -18.84
C GLY A 207 -5.77 -7.40 -18.24
N ARG A 208 -4.57 -7.99 -18.18
CA ARG A 208 -4.33 -9.35 -17.69
C ARG A 208 -3.13 -9.38 -16.75
N SER A 209 -3.12 -10.38 -15.85
CA SER A 209 -1.98 -10.72 -15.03
C SER A 209 -1.62 -12.20 -15.18
N GLU A 210 -0.39 -12.56 -14.86
CA GLU A 210 0.04 -13.96 -14.79
C GLU A 210 -0.46 -14.61 -13.50
N TYR A 211 -0.58 -13.83 -12.44
CA TYR A 211 -1.01 -14.28 -11.12
C TYR A 211 -2.46 -14.77 -11.12
N GLU A 212 -3.33 -14.06 -11.85
CA GLU A 212 -4.76 -14.32 -11.96
C GLU A 212 -5.17 -14.63 -13.41
N LYS A 213 -4.33 -15.37 -14.12
CA LYS A 213 -4.52 -15.65 -15.55
C LYS A 213 -5.88 -16.27 -15.88
N ASP A 214 -6.46 -17.01 -14.94
CA ASP A 214 -7.75 -17.68 -15.13
C ASP A 214 -8.92 -16.68 -15.13
N ALA A 215 -8.75 -15.48 -14.53
CA ALA A 215 -9.73 -14.39 -14.58
C ALA A 215 -9.87 -13.79 -16.00
N GLY A 216 -8.81 -13.87 -16.81
CA GLY A 216 -8.80 -13.28 -18.15
C GLY A 216 -8.55 -11.78 -18.12
N VAL A 217 -9.31 -10.99 -18.88
CA VAL A 217 -9.26 -9.51 -18.80
C VAL A 217 -10.08 -9.07 -17.60
N HIS A 218 -9.43 -8.40 -16.65
CA HIS A 218 -10.04 -7.95 -15.40
C HIS A 218 -9.29 -6.75 -14.82
N LEU A 219 -9.87 -6.10 -13.84
CA LEU A 219 -9.23 -5.19 -12.91
C LEU A 219 -9.16 -5.87 -11.55
N HIS A 220 -7.96 -6.03 -11.00
CA HIS A 220 -7.76 -6.32 -9.58
C HIS A 220 -7.66 -5.01 -8.82
N PHE A 221 -8.56 -4.79 -7.85
CA PHE A 221 -8.68 -3.54 -7.10
C PHE A 221 -8.51 -3.80 -5.60
N GLU A 222 -7.53 -3.12 -4.97
CA GLU A 222 -7.31 -3.17 -3.53
C GLU A 222 -7.52 -1.81 -2.88
N VAL A 223 -7.93 -1.83 -1.63
CA VAL A 223 -7.87 -0.70 -0.70
C VAL A 223 -6.92 -1.07 0.43
N ARG A 224 -5.97 -0.18 0.73
CA ARG A 224 -5.05 -0.34 1.85
C ARG A 224 -5.21 0.83 2.81
N VAL A 225 -5.29 0.52 4.11
CA VAL A 225 -5.31 1.51 5.18
C VAL A 225 -4.14 1.22 6.12
N ASP A 226 -3.32 2.22 6.41
CA ASP A 226 -2.05 2.03 7.14
C ASP A 226 -1.18 0.90 6.55
N GLY A 227 -1.16 0.76 5.23
CA GLY A 227 -0.38 -0.24 4.50
C GLY A 227 -0.93 -1.67 4.52
N LYS A 228 -2.09 -1.90 5.13
CA LYS A 228 -2.76 -3.21 5.18
C LYS A 228 -3.92 -3.26 4.23
N ALA A 229 -4.02 -4.33 3.44
CA ALA A 229 -5.19 -4.60 2.60
C ALA A 229 -6.43 -4.79 3.49
N VAL A 230 -7.52 -4.13 3.09
CA VAL A 230 -8.83 -4.20 3.74
C VAL A 230 -9.89 -4.51 2.68
N ASN A 231 -11.04 -5.03 3.10
CA ASN A 231 -12.12 -5.34 2.15
C ASN A 231 -12.62 -4.06 1.45
N PRO A 232 -12.40 -3.91 0.12
CA PRO A 232 -12.80 -2.72 -0.63
C PRO A 232 -14.30 -2.43 -0.58
N GLU A 233 -15.14 -3.46 -0.48
CA GLU A 233 -16.61 -3.33 -0.46
C GLU A 233 -17.12 -2.48 0.71
N GLN A 234 -16.33 -2.39 1.81
CA GLN A 234 -16.69 -1.56 2.97
C GLN A 234 -16.51 -0.07 2.72
N TYR A 235 -15.75 0.30 1.70
CA TYR A 235 -15.40 1.69 1.34
C TYR A 235 -16.08 2.14 0.06
N LEU A 236 -16.47 1.21 -0.81
CA LEU A 236 -17.14 1.51 -2.07
C LEU A 236 -18.59 1.96 -1.86
N LEU A 237 -19.02 2.93 -2.68
CA LEU A 237 -20.41 3.36 -2.76
C LEU A 237 -21.30 2.12 -2.97
N GLN A 238 -22.21 1.90 -2.04
CA GLN A 238 -23.21 0.86 -2.23
C GLN A 238 -24.09 1.23 -3.41
N PRO A 239 -24.39 0.30 -4.34
CA PRO A 239 -25.34 0.59 -5.41
C PRO A 239 -26.66 0.99 -4.77
N GLU A 240 -27.22 2.13 -5.22
CA GLU A 240 -28.55 2.53 -4.76
C GLU A 240 -29.52 1.35 -4.93
N ALA A 241 -30.16 0.94 -3.84
CA ALA A 241 -31.18 -0.08 -3.91
C ALA A 241 -32.23 0.39 -4.92
N LYS A 242 -32.28 -0.26 -6.09
CA LYS A 242 -33.33 0.00 -7.06
C LYS A 242 -34.64 -0.35 -6.36
N ASN A 243 -35.38 0.69 -5.92
CA ASN A 243 -36.75 0.51 -5.46
C ASN A 243 -37.52 -0.08 -6.64
N GLN A 244 -37.85 -1.37 -6.51
CA GLN A 244 -38.73 -2.07 -7.43
C GLN A 244 -40.19 -1.64 -7.17
#